data_7eaaac9d8e9fad6e0a3d13fadce939b5
#
_entry.id   7eaaac9d8e9fad6e0a3d13fadce939b5
#
_cell.length_a   1.000
_cell.length_b   1.000
_cell.length_c   1.000
_cell.angle_alpha   90.00
_cell.angle_beta   90.00
_cell.angle_gamma   90.00
#
_symmetry.space_group_name_H-M   'P 1'
#
loop_
_entity.id
_entity.type
_entity.pdbx_description
1 polymer ?
#
loop_
_entity_poly.entity_id
_entity_poly.type
_entity_poly.pdbx_seq_one_letter_code
_entity_poly.pdbx_strand_id
1 'polypeptide(L)'
;MRDPFPIPPIPALSRAVEPLAEWLAMPTLPLHIHEVLGAALLYTFIQVVVSPVLSARFFPQFYPAHNRTKKANWDTHVVSLVQALLINALALWVMFADEERKAMDYEQRVWGYTGGCGLIQALAVGYFVWDLGITLLNLDIFGFGLLAHAVSALAVYAFGFVRLPLPDSDKEKKN
;
A
#
# COMPACT_ATOMS: atom_id res chain seq x y z
N MET A 1 5.72 1.52 -17.67
CA MET A 1 7.00 1.27 -16.92
C MET A 1 6.98 -0.13 -16.33
N ARG A 2 8.09 -0.86 -16.40
CA ARG A 2 8.24 -2.10 -15.63
C ARG A 2 8.19 -1.77 -14.14
N ASP A 3 7.84 -2.78 -13.33
CA ASP A 3 7.87 -2.62 -11.88
C ASP A 3 9.29 -2.27 -11.41
N PRO A 4 9.47 -1.14 -10.72
CA PRO A 4 10.77 -0.71 -10.24
C PRO A 4 11.21 -1.39 -8.94
N PHE A 5 10.37 -2.25 -8.34
CA PHE A 5 10.73 -2.95 -7.12
C PHE A 5 11.90 -3.92 -7.36
N PRO A 6 12.94 -3.92 -6.51
CA PRO A 6 14.17 -4.68 -6.78
C PRO A 6 14.01 -6.19 -6.62
N ILE A 7 12.96 -6.66 -5.95
CA ILE A 7 12.70 -8.09 -5.71
C ILE A 7 11.61 -8.53 -6.66
N PRO A 8 11.87 -9.54 -7.52
CA PRO A 8 10.84 -10.08 -8.42
C PRO A 8 9.74 -10.82 -7.63
N PRO A 9 8.56 -11.02 -8.24
CA PRO A 9 7.49 -11.80 -7.63
C PRO A 9 7.96 -13.14 -7.11
N ILE A 10 7.60 -13.47 -5.87
CA ILE A 10 7.99 -14.72 -5.20
C ILE A 10 6.95 -15.81 -5.56
N PRO A 11 7.33 -16.85 -6.35
CA PRO A 11 6.35 -17.79 -6.90
C PRO A 11 5.51 -18.54 -5.84
N ALA A 12 6.08 -18.77 -4.66
CA ALA A 12 5.35 -19.41 -3.56
C ALA A 12 4.23 -18.53 -3.02
N LEU A 13 4.50 -17.22 -2.85
CA LEU A 13 3.50 -16.25 -2.39
C LEU A 13 2.44 -15.99 -3.46
N SER A 14 2.86 -15.84 -4.72
CA SER A 14 1.94 -15.64 -5.83
C SER A 14 0.93 -16.80 -5.92
N ARG A 15 1.39 -18.05 -5.90
CA ARG A 15 0.53 -19.23 -5.89
C ARG A 15 -0.37 -19.34 -4.66
N ALA A 16 0.13 -18.95 -3.49
CA ALA A 16 -0.65 -19.03 -2.26
C ALA A 16 -1.83 -18.04 -2.25
N VAL A 17 -1.70 -16.88 -2.90
CA VAL A 17 -2.74 -15.85 -2.94
C VAL A 17 -3.65 -15.97 -4.17
N GLU A 18 -3.29 -16.78 -5.16
CA GLU A 18 -4.01 -16.93 -6.43
C GLU A 18 -5.50 -17.27 -6.25
N PRO A 19 -5.91 -18.24 -5.39
CA PRO A 19 -7.33 -18.54 -5.18
C PRO A 19 -8.12 -17.36 -4.62
N LEU A 20 -7.51 -16.57 -3.73
CA LEU A 20 -8.11 -15.36 -3.18
C LEU A 20 -8.22 -14.27 -4.25
N ALA A 21 -7.18 -14.10 -5.06
CA ALA A 21 -7.13 -13.14 -6.15
C ALA A 21 -8.20 -13.43 -7.22
N GLU A 22 -8.40 -14.70 -7.57
CA GLU A 22 -9.47 -15.13 -8.47
C GLU A 22 -10.86 -14.85 -7.89
N TRP A 23 -11.09 -15.21 -6.63
CA TRP A 23 -12.37 -14.98 -5.96
C TRP A 23 -12.73 -13.50 -5.85
N LEU A 24 -11.73 -12.63 -5.60
CA LEU A 24 -11.90 -11.17 -5.49
C LEU A 24 -11.80 -10.44 -6.84
N ALA A 25 -11.57 -11.15 -7.96
CA ALA A 25 -11.30 -10.57 -9.28
C ALA A 25 -10.12 -9.58 -9.27
N MET A 26 -9.03 -9.91 -8.57
CA MET A 26 -7.81 -9.11 -8.43
C MET A 26 -6.60 -9.74 -9.16
N PRO A 27 -6.59 -9.81 -10.51
CA PRO A 27 -5.60 -10.59 -11.26
C PRO A 27 -4.16 -10.07 -11.13
N THR A 28 -3.95 -8.82 -10.70
CA THR A 28 -2.61 -8.27 -10.49
C THR A 28 -2.09 -8.47 -9.07
N LEU A 29 -2.92 -8.88 -8.10
CA LEU A 29 -2.51 -9.11 -6.72
C LEU A 29 -1.39 -10.16 -6.58
N PRO A 30 -1.40 -11.33 -7.29
CA PRO A 30 -0.32 -12.31 -7.21
C PRO A 30 1.05 -11.78 -7.63
N LEU A 31 1.10 -10.78 -8.50
CA LEU A 31 2.34 -10.14 -8.94
C LEU A 31 2.97 -9.28 -7.83
N HIS A 32 2.14 -8.68 -6.98
CA HIS A 32 2.53 -7.67 -6.01
C HIS A 32 2.39 -8.09 -4.53
N ILE A 33 1.95 -9.33 -4.26
CA ILE A 33 1.73 -9.77 -2.87
C ILE A 33 3.00 -9.69 -2.00
N HIS A 34 4.16 -9.93 -2.58
CA HIS A 34 5.44 -9.83 -1.87
C HIS A 34 5.77 -8.39 -1.46
N GLU A 35 5.37 -7.40 -2.26
CA GLU A 35 5.50 -5.97 -1.97
C GLU A 35 4.51 -5.55 -0.88
N VAL A 36 3.26 -6.01 -0.96
CA VAL A 36 2.24 -5.77 0.07
C VAL A 36 2.73 -6.26 1.44
N LEU A 37 3.21 -7.49 1.50
CA LEU A 37 3.75 -8.07 2.74
C LEU A 37 5.02 -7.36 3.20
N GLY A 38 5.92 -7.05 2.27
CA GLY A 38 7.14 -6.29 2.55
C GLY A 38 6.84 -4.91 3.13
N ALA A 39 5.86 -4.20 2.58
CA ALA A 39 5.40 -2.91 3.08
C ALA A 39 4.80 -3.03 4.48
N ALA A 40 3.90 -4.00 4.72
CA ALA A 40 3.32 -4.23 6.03
C ALA A 40 4.39 -4.52 7.09
N LEU A 41 5.41 -5.32 6.76
CA LEU A 41 6.54 -5.59 7.63
C LEU A 41 7.40 -4.34 7.86
N LEU A 42 7.66 -3.53 6.84
CA LEU A 42 8.38 -2.28 6.96
C LEU A 42 7.66 -1.32 7.91
N TYR A 43 6.35 -1.13 7.77
CA TYR A 43 5.58 -0.24 8.66
C TYR A 43 5.53 -0.76 10.09
N THR A 44 5.44 -2.08 10.27
CA THR A 44 5.57 -2.71 11.59
C THR A 44 6.94 -2.42 12.21
N PHE A 45 8.02 -2.56 11.43
CA PHE A 45 9.38 -2.24 11.89
C PHE A 45 9.53 -0.75 12.25
N ILE A 46 8.99 0.15 11.43
CA ILE A 46 9.00 1.59 11.72
C ILE A 46 8.28 1.86 13.04
N GLN A 47 7.12 1.28 13.27
CA GLN A 47 6.35 1.48 14.49
C GLN A 47 7.04 0.93 15.74
N VAL A 48 7.60 -0.28 15.64
CA VAL A 48 8.12 -0.99 16.82
C VAL A 48 9.55 -0.57 17.17
N VAL A 49 10.35 -0.22 16.16
CA VAL A 49 11.78 0.05 16.34
C VAL A 49 12.11 1.51 16.00
N VAL A 50 11.84 1.95 14.77
CA VAL A 50 12.35 3.23 14.28
C VAL A 50 11.71 4.41 15.02
N SER A 51 10.38 4.42 15.14
CA SER A 51 9.65 5.51 15.80
C SER A 51 10.06 5.64 17.27
N PRO A 52 10.05 4.59 18.11
CA PRO A 52 10.49 4.71 19.50
C PRO A 52 11.93 5.18 19.67
N VAL A 53 12.85 4.62 18.88
CA VAL A 53 14.27 4.96 18.97
C VAL A 53 14.54 6.42 18.58
N LEU A 54 14.02 6.83 17.43
CA LEU A 54 14.22 8.19 16.94
C LEU A 54 13.48 9.21 17.78
N SER A 55 12.23 8.92 18.19
CA SER A 55 11.44 9.84 19.01
C SER A 55 12.05 10.03 20.39
N ALA A 56 12.53 8.95 21.06
CA ALA A 56 13.21 9.06 22.33
C ALA A 56 14.55 9.82 22.22
N ARG A 57 15.26 9.70 21.07
CA ARG A 57 16.56 10.35 20.86
C ARG A 57 16.44 11.82 20.52
N PHE A 58 15.47 12.19 19.65
CA PHE A 58 15.36 13.55 19.10
C PHE A 58 14.27 14.40 19.76
N PHE A 59 13.25 13.77 20.35
CA PHE A 59 12.11 14.43 20.97
C PHE A 59 11.81 13.90 22.39
N PRO A 60 12.83 13.73 23.27
CA PRO A 60 12.66 13.06 24.58
C PRO A 60 11.62 13.74 25.48
N GLN A 61 11.46 15.06 25.36
CA GLN A 61 10.51 15.83 26.14
C GLN A 61 9.06 15.70 25.69
N PHE A 62 8.81 15.25 24.45
CA PHE A 62 7.48 15.11 23.87
C PHE A 62 7.04 13.67 23.74
N TYR A 63 8.01 12.74 23.57
CA TYR A 63 7.72 11.33 23.35
C TYR A 63 7.12 10.66 24.60
N PRO A 64 5.87 10.18 24.54
CA PRO A 64 5.14 9.69 25.72
C PRO A 64 5.50 8.22 26.06
N ALA A 65 6.77 7.90 26.27
CA ALA A 65 7.27 6.53 26.43
C ALA A 65 6.58 5.73 27.54
N HIS A 66 6.12 6.40 28.60
CA HIS A 66 5.50 5.76 29.77
C HIS A 66 3.96 5.67 29.71
N ASN A 67 3.34 6.20 28.66
CA ASN A 67 1.88 6.14 28.49
C ASN A 67 1.53 5.31 27.26
N ARG A 68 1.00 4.09 27.48
CA ARG A 68 0.69 3.13 26.38
C ARG A 68 -0.20 3.74 25.29
N THR A 69 -1.28 4.40 25.66
CA THR A 69 -2.22 4.99 24.69
C THR A 69 -1.58 6.12 23.87
N LYS A 70 -0.94 7.06 24.56
CA LYS A 70 -0.27 8.20 23.88
C LYS A 70 0.90 7.72 23.01
N LYS A 71 1.66 6.72 23.50
CA LYS A 71 2.76 6.12 22.77
C LYS A 71 2.26 5.42 21.50
N ALA A 72 1.22 4.60 21.59
CA ALA A 72 0.63 3.93 20.43
C ALA A 72 0.17 4.95 19.38
N ASN A 73 -0.56 6.00 19.80
CA ASN A 73 -0.97 7.08 18.91
C ASN A 73 0.21 7.81 18.27
N TRP A 74 1.24 8.11 19.03
CA TRP A 74 2.46 8.78 18.50
C TRP A 74 3.10 7.91 17.42
N ASP A 75 3.38 6.65 17.74
CA ASP A 75 4.10 5.75 16.83
C ASP A 75 3.31 5.48 15.55
N THR A 76 1.97 5.34 15.63
CA THR A 76 1.12 5.21 14.44
C THR A 76 1.14 6.47 13.56
N HIS A 77 1.13 7.67 14.17
CA HIS A 77 1.23 8.92 13.41
C HIS A 77 2.58 9.08 12.70
N VAL A 78 3.68 8.61 13.31
CA VAL A 78 5.00 8.59 12.65
C VAL A 78 4.96 7.67 11.42
N VAL A 79 4.38 6.46 11.53
CA VAL A 79 4.23 5.56 10.38
C VAL A 79 3.37 6.20 9.29
N SER A 80 2.24 6.80 9.66
CA SER A 80 1.35 7.47 8.71
C SER A 80 2.04 8.64 7.99
N LEU A 81 2.89 9.40 8.69
CA LEU A 81 3.69 10.45 8.08
C LEU A 81 4.69 9.88 7.06
N VAL A 82 5.40 8.81 7.43
CA VAL A 82 6.35 8.14 6.53
C VAL A 82 5.62 7.62 5.28
N GLN A 83 4.49 6.96 5.46
CA GLN A 83 3.66 6.49 4.35
C GLN A 83 3.21 7.64 3.46
N ALA A 84 2.69 8.72 4.02
CA ALA A 84 2.23 9.87 3.24
C ALA A 84 3.36 10.47 2.40
N LEU A 85 4.55 10.66 2.97
CA LEU A 85 5.71 11.17 2.24
C LEU A 85 6.16 10.21 1.15
N LEU A 86 6.26 8.91 1.45
CA LEU A 86 6.70 7.89 0.52
C LEU A 86 5.75 7.78 -0.68
N ILE A 87 4.44 7.66 -0.42
CA ILE A 87 3.47 7.45 -1.49
C ILE A 87 3.35 8.67 -2.40
N ASN A 88 3.38 9.90 -1.82
CA ASN A 88 3.35 11.11 -2.63
C ASN A 88 4.62 11.26 -3.50
N ALA A 89 5.80 10.97 -2.94
CA ALA A 89 7.05 11.02 -3.69
C ALA A 89 7.05 10.00 -4.85
N LEU A 90 6.61 8.78 -4.60
CA LEU A 90 6.52 7.73 -5.64
C LEU A 90 5.44 8.05 -6.68
N ALA A 91 4.29 8.57 -6.27
CA ALA A 91 3.24 8.97 -7.20
C ALA A 91 3.71 10.08 -8.15
N LEU A 92 4.38 11.10 -7.62
CA LEU A 92 4.98 12.16 -8.42
C LEU A 92 6.06 11.59 -9.35
N TRP A 93 6.95 10.74 -8.83
CA TRP A 93 7.97 10.11 -9.66
C TRP A 93 7.37 9.30 -10.80
N VAL A 94 6.40 8.42 -10.55
CA VAL A 94 5.72 7.63 -11.61
C VAL A 94 4.99 8.55 -12.58
N MET A 95 4.33 9.61 -12.12
CA MET A 95 3.64 10.55 -12.98
C MET A 95 4.59 11.23 -14.01
N PHE A 96 5.83 11.51 -13.59
CA PHE A 96 6.82 12.18 -14.46
C PHE A 96 7.77 11.23 -15.17
N ALA A 97 8.01 10.02 -14.68
CA ALA A 97 9.00 9.09 -15.21
C ALA A 97 8.40 7.93 -16.03
N ASP A 98 7.09 7.64 -15.88
CA ASP A 98 6.45 6.51 -16.56
C ASP A 98 5.99 6.90 -17.97
N GLU A 99 6.82 6.61 -18.98
CA GLU A 99 6.54 6.91 -20.39
C GLU A 99 5.33 6.12 -20.93
N GLU A 100 5.09 4.87 -20.44
CA GLU A 100 3.89 4.11 -20.81
C GLU A 100 2.62 4.84 -20.35
N ARG A 101 2.62 5.34 -19.11
CA ARG A 101 1.51 6.12 -18.57
C ARG A 101 1.31 7.44 -19.30
N LYS A 102 2.39 8.11 -19.69
CA LYS A 102 2.29 9.37 -20.49
C LYS A 102 1.66 9.14 -21.86
N ALA A 103 1.94 8.00 -22.49
CA ALA A 103 1.40 7.63 -23.78
C ALA A 103 -0.07 7.17 -23.74
N MET A 104 -0.61 6.89 -22.56
CA MET A 104 -2.00 6.45 -22.35
C MET A 104 -2.99 7.58 -22.66
N ASP A 105 -4.12 7.21 -23.27
CA ASP A 105 -5.30 8.07 -23.38
C ASP A 105 -6.00 8.24 -22.02
N TYR A 106 -7.09 9.00 -21.99
CA TYR A 106 -7.83 9.28 -20.75
C TYR A 106 -8.34 8.02 -20.05
N GLU A 107 -8.94 7.11 -20.81
CA GLU A 107 -9.54 5.89 -20.27
C GLU A 107 -8.46 4.93 -19.76
N GLN A 108 -7.39 4.77 -20.54
CA GLN A 108 -6.22 3.98 -20.14
C GLN A 108 -5.51 4.54 -18.90
N ARG A 109 -5.50 5.86 -18.69
CA ARG A 109 -4.90 6.46 -17.47
C ARG A 109 -5.70 6.15 -16.21
N VAL A 110 -7.02 5.95 -16.34
CA VAL A 110 -7.90 5.60 -15.22
C VAL A 110 -7.84 4.09 -14.93
N TRP A 111 -7.92 3.26 -15.96
CA TRP A 111 -8.08 1.82 -15.82
C TRP A 111 -6.84 1.01 -16.20
N GLY A 112 -5.86 1.64 -16.84
CA GLY A 112 -4.65 0.99 -17.30
C GLY A 112 -3.68 0.69 -16.17
N TYR A 113 -2.94 -0.40 -16.35
CA TYR A 113 -1.93 -0.86 -15.42
C TYR A 113 -0.52 -0.60 -15.96
N THR A 114 0.37 -0.09 -15.10
CA THR A 114 1.82 -0.10 -15.29
C THR A 114 2.48 -0.66 -14.04
N GLY A 115 3.69 -1.21 -14.15
CA GLY A 115 4.42 -1.74 -12.99
C GLY A 115 4.67 -0.68 -11.91
N GLY A 116 4.93 0.58 -12.31
CA GLY A 116 5.07 1.68 -11.35
C GLY A 116 3.79 1.98 -10.57
N CYS A 117 2.62 1.93 -11.24
CA CYS A 117 1.33 2.06 -10.56
C CYS A 117 1.05 0.87 -9.65
N GLY A 118 1.44 -0.35 -10.08
CA GLY A 118 1.32 -1.56 -9.28
C GLY A 118 2.08 -1.49 -7.98
N LEU A 119 3.33 -1.03 -8.01
CA LEU A 119 4.15 -0.80 -6.81
C LEU A 119 3.50 0.20 -5.85
N ILE A 120 3.05 1.36 -6.34
CA ILE A 120 2.36 2.35 -5.50
C ILE A 120 1.14 1.73 -4.82
N GLN A 121 0.35 0.97 -5.59
CA GLN A 121 -0.83 0.27 -5.11
C GLN A 121 -0.48 -0.75 -4.02
N ALA A 122 0.58 -1.55 -4.24
CA ALA A 122 1.04 -2.56 -3.29
C ALA A 122 1.51 -1.94 -1.97
N LEU A 123 2.28 -0.85 -2.03
CA LEU A 123 2.73 -0.13 -0.84
C LEU A 123 1.57 0.47 -0.05
N ALA A 124 0.56 1.03 -0.75
CA ALA A 124 -0.63 1.57 -0.11
C ALA A 124 -1.47 0.46 0.57
N VAL A 125 -1.68 -0.67 -0.12
CA VAL A 125 -2.41 -1.81 0.45
C VAL A 125 -1.63 -2.40 1.63
N GLY A 126 -0.30 -2.53 1.53
CA GLY A 126 0.55 -2.98 2.64
C GLY A 126 0.46 -2.09 3.87
N TYR A 127 0.36 -0.77 3.68
CA TYR A 127 0.09 0.17 4.76
C TYR A 127 -1.27 -0.11 5.43
N PHE A 128 -2.34 -0.31 4.67
CA PHE A 128 -3.65 -0.59 5.25
C PHE A 128 -3.76 -1.99 5.86
N VAL A 129 -2.98 -2.97 5.39
CA VAL A 129 -2.84 -4.27 6.07
C VAL A 129 -2.18 -4.09 7.43
N TRP A 130 -1.12 -3.28 7.52
CA TRP A 130 -0.50 -2.91 8.79
C TRP A 130 -1.47 -2.14 9.70
N ASP A 131 -2.17 -1.14 9.18
CA ASP A 131 -3.13 -0.30 9.93
C ASP A 131 -4.26 -1.14 10.53
N LEU A 132 -4.84 -2.04 9.75
CA LEU A 132 -5.83 -3.00 10.22
C LEU A 132 -5.24 -3.89 11.33
N GLY A 133 -4.04 -4.43 11.13
CA GLY A 133 -3.37 -5.28 12.11
C GLY A 133 -3.13 -4.58 13.44
N ILE A 134 -2.58 -3.36 13.42
CA ILE A 134 -2.30 -2.62 14.65
C ILE A 134 -3.58 -2.15 15.35
N THR A 135 -4.61 -1.80 14.59
CA THR A 135 -5.92 -1.42 15.13
C THR A 135 -6.61 -2.59 15.81
N LEU A 136 -6.58 -3.78 15.21
CA LEU A 136 -7.11 -5.02 15.82
C LEU A 136 -6.37 -5.40 17.10
N LEU A 137 -5.04 -5.31 17.10
CA LEU A 137 -4.21 -5.65 18.28
C LEU A 137 -4.36 -4.64 19.42
N ASN A 138 -4.85 -3.43 19.15
CA ASN A 138 -5.03 -2.36 20.14
C ASN A 138 -6.44 -1.77 20.08
N LEU A 139 -7.45 -2.62 19.93
CA LEU A 139 -8.85 -2.20 19.81
C LEU A 139 -9.34 -1.43 21.03
N ASP A 140 -8.79 -1.72 22.21
CA ASP A 140 -9.00 -1.00 23.46
C ASP A 140 -8.52 0.46 23.42
N ILE A 141 -7.54 0.77 22.57
CA ILE A 141 -7.01 2.12 22.38
C ILE A 141 -7.73 2.84 21.23
N PHE A 142 -7.88 2.18 20.11
CA PHE A 142 -8.32 2.78 18.84
C PHE A 142 -9.84 2.73 18.64
N GLY A 143 -10.52 1.74 19.23
CA GLY A 143 -11.98 1.60 19.17
C GLY A 143 -12.51 1.12 17.82
N PHE A 144 -13.81 0.80 17.80
CA PHE A 144 -14.48 0.27 16.62
C PHE A 144 -14.58 1.26 15.44
N GLY A 145 -14.59 2.57 15.71
CA GLY A 145 -14.62 3.57 14.65
C GLY A 145 -13.38 3.54 13.77
N LEU A 146 -12.18 3.42 14.40
CA LEU A 146 -10.93 3.31 13.65
C LEU A 146 -10.81 1.95 12.96
N LEU A 147 -11.31 0.88 13.58
CA LEU A 147 -11.38 -0.43 12.94
C LEU A 147 -12.24 -0.40 11.66
N ALA A 148 -13.42 0.19 11.72
CA ALA A 148 -14.29 0.35 10.53
C ALA A 148 -13.60 1.17 9.43
N HIS A 149 -12.86 2.22 9.81
CA HIS A 149 -12.04 3.00 8.88
C HIS A 149 -10.97 2.11 8.22
N ALA A 150 -10.17 1.38 9.00
CA ALA A 150 -9.10 0.54 8.49
C ALA A 150 -9.61 -0.55 7.52
N VAL A 151 -10.73 -1.20 7.86
CA VAL A 151 -11.39 -2.19 6.98
C VAL A 151 -11.85 -1.54 5.68
N SER A 152 -12.53 -0.40 5.77
CA SER A 152 -13.04 0.32 4.58
C SER A 152 -11.92 0.81 3.68
N ALA A 153 -10.87 1.37 4.27
CA ALA A 153 -9.70 1.86 3.55
C ALA A 153 -8.97 0.70 2.84
N LEU A 154 -8.72 -0.43 3.56
CA LEU A 154 -8.12 -1.60 2.94
C LEU A 154 -8.97 -2.11 1.76
N ALA A 155 -10.29 -2.21 1.90
CA ALA A 155 -11.18 -2.65 0.83
C ALA A 155 -11.09 -1.71 -0.39
N VAL A 156 -11.19 -0.39 -0.18
CA VAL A 156 -11.12 0.60 -1.27
C VAL A 156 -9.77 0.55 -1.99
N TYR A 157 -8.67 0.51 -1.25
CA TYR A 157 -7.35 0.46 -1.88
C TYR A 157 -7.07 -0.89 -2.55
N ALA A 158 -7.54 -2.01 -2.01
CA ALA A 158 -7.40 -3.32 -2.65
C ALA A 158 -8.09 -3.40 -4.03
N PHE A 159 -9.15 -2.61 -4.26
CA PHE A 159 -9.79 -2.49 -5.58
C PHE A 159 -8.82 -2.06 -6.70
N GLY A 160 -7.70 -1.40 -6.39
CA GLY A 160 -6.69 -1.07 -7.38
C GLY A 160 -6.01 -2.29 -8.04
N PHE A 161 -6.16 -3.49 -7.46
CA PHE A 161 -5.71 -4.75 -8.06
C PHE A 161 -6.75 -5.38 -9.00
N VAL A 162 -7.97 -4.83 -9.07
CA VAL A 162 -9.01 -5.22 -10.04
C VAL A 162 -8.67 -4.57 -11.37
N ARG A 163 -8.28 -5.38 -12.35
CA ARG A 163 -8.02 -4.92 -13.70
C ARG A 163 -9.30 -5.02 -14.51
N LEU A 164 -9.83 -3.89 -14.94
CA LEU A 164 -10.86 -3.91 -15.99
C LEU A 164 -10.17 -4.21 -17.32
N PRO A 165 -10.73 -5.13 -18.15
CA PRO A 165 -10.21 -5.34 -19.49
C PRO A 165 -10.34 -4.02 -20.26
N LEU A 166 -9.18 -3.50 -20.73
CA LEU A 166 -9.21 -2.35 -21.62
C LEU A 166 -9.90 -2.75 -22.92
N PRO A 167 -10.71 -1.88 -23.51
CA PRO A 167 -11.25 -2.12 -24.86
C PRO A 167 -10.08 -2.41 -25.81
N ASP A 168 -10.19 -3.48 -26.59
CA ASP A 168 -9.18 -3.86 -27.59
C ASP A 168 -9.02 -2.70 -28.61
N SER A 169 -7.99 -1.89 -28.40
CA SER A 169 -7.63 -0.78 -29.31
C SER A 169 -7.37 -1.24 -30.76
N ASP A 170 -7.16 -2.54 -30.97
CA ASP A 170 -6.94 -3.13 -32.29
C ASP A 170 -8.26 -3.43 -33.06
N LYS A 171 -9.41 -3.41 -32.39
CA LYS A 171 -10.71 -3.59 -33.07
C LYS A 171 -11.29 -2.30 -33.63
N GLU A 172 -10.97 -1.14 -33.04
CA GLU A 172 -11.42 0.17 -33.55
C GLU A 172 -10.64 0.63 -34.81
N LYS A 173 -9.43 0.13 -35.03
CA LYS A 173 -8.63 0.47 -36.22
C LYS A 173 -8.99 -0.33 -37.49
N LYS A 174 -9.92 -1.27 -37.40
CA LYS A 174 -10.35 -2.13 -38.53
C LYS A 174 -11.75 -1.82 -39.06
N ASN A 175 -12.41 -0.80 -38.55
CA ASN A 175 -13.65 -0.23 -39.08
C ASN A 175 -13.40 1.19 -39.58
#